data_6a5e76ac7613945f066da7ad6f4ea18c
#
_entry.id   6a5e76ac7613945f066da7ad6f4ea18c
#
_cell.length_a   1.000
_cell.length_b   1.000
_cell.length_c   1.000
_cell.angle_alpha   90.00
_cell.angle_beta   90.00
_cell.angle_gamma   90.00
#
_symmetry.space_group_name_H-M   'P 1'
#
loop_
_entity.id
_entity.type
_entity.pdbx_description
1 polymer ?
#
loop_
_entity_poly.entity_id
_entity_poly.type
_entity_poly.pdbx_seq_one_letter_code
_entity_poly.pdbx_strand_id
1 'polypeptide(L)'
;KIIRIVKQEIFIMEKTPFPNSFDLIALYGRNTGYSDESDDCRIYHLNNETGAGTITIYHVFQGIQAAFNDIHMAYCNLQQNTASNMIEINHCTEDRFECDAGEQLCCYMAPGDMAVKSSCTCSENACFPTRHYHGISIFIEPNRFSEELLAILKMLSVDFDKIHAMVSNQNQILILRKNETASHIFSELYTVRETHRAGYLKPKVLELLLFLTDTKCTASNQAEHYFDRQSVSLIKSIHDFM
;
A
#
# COMPACT_ATOMS: atom_id res chain seq x y z
N LYS A 1 -2.15 56.03 -33.81
CA LYS A 1 -1.62 54.63 -33.70
C LYS A 1 -1.95 54.11 -32.30
N ILE A 2 -3.04 53.37 -32.20
CA ILE A 2 -3.50 52.73 -30.96
C ILE A 2 -2.93 51.35 -30.97
N ILE A 3 -2.00 51.08 -30.06
CA ILE A 3 -1.47 49.74 -29.79
C ILE A 3 -2.42 49.09 -28.81
N ARG A 4 -3.24 48.15 -29.28
CA ARG A 4 -4.03 47.26 -28.46
C ARG A 4 -3.10 46.15 -27.92
N ILE A 5 -2.76 46.24 -26.64
CA ILE A 5 -2.11 45.14 -25.92
C ILE A 5 -3.21 44.12 -25.64
N VAL A 6 -3.19 43.03 -26.39
CA VAL A 6 -4.00 41.84 -26.08
C VAL A 6 -3.33 41.19 -24.88
N LYS A 7 -3.94 41.30 -23.70
CA LYS A 7 -3.62 40.47 -22.57
C LYS A 7 -3.85 39.00 -22.97
N GLN A 8 -2.79 38.24 -23.23
CA GLN A 8 -2.85 36.81 -23.22
C GLN A 8 -3.11 36.39 -21.77
N GLU A 9 -4.35 36.05 -21.46
CA GLU A 9 -4.66 35.26 -20.28
C GLU A 9 -3.95 33.92 -20.49
N ILE A 10 -2.87 33.72 -19.75
CA ILE A 10 -2.27 32.39 -19.57
C ILE A 10 -3.32 31.61 -18.79
N PHE A 11 -4.09 30.80 -19.49
CA PHE A 11 -4.91 29.76 -18.91
C PHE A 11 -3.89 28.75 -18.31
N ILE A 12 -3.56 28.95 -17.05
CA ILE A 12 -2.96 27.87 -16.25
C ILE A 12 -4.10 26.84 -16.17
N MET A 13 -4.05 25.85 -17.06
CA MET A 13 -4.79 24.63 -16.81
C MET A 13 -4.24 24.10 -15.48
N GLU A 14 -4.97 24.35 -14.38
CA GLU A 14 -4.82 23.53 -13.18
C GLU A 14 -4.94 22.10 -13.68
N LYS A 15 -3.82 21.38 -13.71
CA LYS A 15 -3.83 19.93 -13.90
C LYS A 15 -4.74 19.40 -12.81
N THR A 16 -5.94 19.00 -13.20
CA THR A 16 -6.89 18.39 -12.29
C THR A 16 -6.15 17.20 -11.65
N PRO A 17 -6.03 17.15 -10.31
CA PRO A 17 -5.48 15.99 -9.63
C PRO A 17 -6.24 14.78 -10.16
N PHE A 18 -5.55 13.63 -10.36
CA PHE A 18 -6.15 12.42 -10.92
C PHE A 18 -7.59 12.30 -10.45
N PRO A 19 -8.60 12.48 -11.36
CA PRO A 19 -9.98 12.51 -10.94
C PRO A 19 -10.27 11.16 -10.28
N ASN A 20 -10.66 11.19 -9.00
CA ASN A 20 -11.01 10.02 -8.20
C ASN A 20 -9.84 9.17 -7.59
N SER A 21 -8.60 9.66 -7.52
CA SER A 21 -7.59 9.05 -6.65
C SER A 21 -7.85 9.46 -5.19
N PHE A 22 -7.72 8.53 -4.24
CA PHE A 22 -7.65 8.94 -2.84
C PHE A 22 -6.27 9.54 -2.56
N ASP A 23 -6.23 10.49 -1.63
CA ASP A 23 -5.00 11.18 -1.30
C ASP A 23 -4.21 10.36 -0.27
N LEU A 24 -3.18 9.65 -0.74
CA LEU A 24 -2.27 8.92 0.15
C LEU A 24 -1.43 9.85 1.05
N ILE A 25 -1.35 11.17 0.74
CA ILE A 25 -0.73 12.15 1.65
C ILE A 25 -1.45 12.14 2.99
N ALA A 26 -2.77 12.00 2.99
CA ALA A 26 -3.53 11.88 4.23
C ALA A 26 -3.12 10.66 5.07
N LEU A 27 -2.60 9.60 4.44
CA LEU A 27 -2.12 8.40 5.14
C LEU A 27 -0.71 8.60 5.73
N TYR A 28 0.19 9.29 5.03
CA TYR A 28 1.59 9.42 5.44
C TYR A 28 1.91 10.71 6.24
N GLY A 29 0.91 11.56 6.47
CA GLY A 29 1.03 12.71 7.36
C GLY A 29 1.84 13.90 6.83
N ARG A 30 2.07 14.88 7.72
CA ARG A 30 2.64 16.19 7.37
C ARG A 30 4.12 16.20 6.97
N ASN A 31 4.83 15.09 7.18
CA ASN A 31 6.27 14.98 6.87
C ASN A 31 6.50 14.47 5.43
N THR A 32 5.47 14.49 4.61
CA THR A 32 5.50 14.06 3.22
C THR A 32 5.69 15.28 2.32
N GLY A 33 6.83 15.33 1.65
CA GLY A 33 7.07 16.27 0.55
C GLY A 33 6.63 15.65 -0.77
N TYR A 34 5.91 16.41 -1.59
CA TYR A 34 5.56 16.04 -2.96
C TYR A 34 6.63 16.58 -3.92
N SER A 35 7.14 15.78 -4.85
CA SER A 35 8.20 16.27 -5.71
C SER A 35 7.92 16.21 -7.20
N ASP A 36 7.28 15.15 -7.71
CA ASP A 36 7.11 14.98 -9.14
C ASP A 36 5.79 14.29 -9.49
N GLU A 37 5.12 14.84 -10.50
CA GLU A 37 3.93 14.26 -11.11
C GLU A 37 4.22 14.00 -12.57
N SER A 38 4.12 12.75 -12.98
CA SER A 38 4.01 12.37 -14.38
C SER A 38 2.57 11.94 -14.66
N ASP A 39 2.23 11.74 -15.94
CA ASP A 39 0.89 11.29 -16.33
C ASP A 39 0.55 9.91 -15.74
N ASP A 40 1.56 9.11 -15.34
CA ASP A 40 1.42 7.73 -14.90
C ASP A 40 1.65 7.53 -13.40
N CYS A 41 2.44 8.37 -12.73
CA CYS A 41 2.79 8.18 -11.32
C CYS A 41 3.02 9.48 -10.56
N ARG A 42 2.94 9.39 -9.23
CA ARG A 42 3.31 10.43 -8.27
C ARG A 42 4.41 9.93 -7.36
N ILE A 43 5.39 10.78 -7.09
CA ILE A 43 6.50 10.47 -6.19
C ILE A 43 6.37 11.31 -4.93
N TYR A 44 6.33 10.63 -3.79
CA TYR A 44 6.31 11.24 -2.47
C TYR A 44 7.63 10.97 -1.76
N HIS A 45 8.19 12.01 -1.14
CA HIS A 45 9.36 11.90 -0.28
C HIS A 45 8.93 11.94 1.17
N LEU A 46 9.34 10.93 1.92
CA LEU A 46 9.20 10.87 3.36
C LEU A 46 10.50 11.30 4.01
N ASN A 47 10.44 12.03 5.10
CA ASN A 47 11.62 12.42 5.87
C ASN A 47 11.24 12.59 7.34
N ASN A 48 12.08 12.03 8.23
CA ASN A 48 12.03 12.27 9.66
C ASN A 48 13.46 12.18 10.25
N GLU A 49 13.58 12.31 11.57
CA GLU A 49 14.87 12.28 12.26
C GLU A 49 15.60 10.94 12.16
N THR A 50 14.95 9.87 11.72
CA THR A 50 15.55 8.53 11.59
C THR A 50 16.00 8.20 10.18
N GLY A 51 15.61 9.00 9.17
CA GLY A 51 16.00 8.76 7.79
C GLY A 51 15.02 9.33 6.77
N ALA A 52 15.06 8.79 5.58
CA ALA A 52 14.24 9.22 4.45
C ALA A 52 13.68 8.02 3.68
N GLY A 53 12.68 8.27 2.84
CA GLY A 53 12.12 7.25 1.95
C GLY A 53 11.42 7.87 0.76
N THR A 54 11.12 7.04 -0.20
CA THR A 54 10.38 7.42 -1.41
C THR A 54 9.24 6.44 -1.64
N ILE A 55 8.08 6.98 -1.98
CA ILE A 55 6.92 6.21 -2.36
C ILE A 55 6.48 6.64 -3.75
N THR A 56 6.53 5.73 -4.71
CA THR A 56 6.08 5.97 -6.08
C THR A 56 4.71 5.34 -6.27
N ILE A 57 3.69 6.16 -6.50
CA ILE A 57 2.29 5.74 -6.60
C ILE A 57 1.83 5.79 -8.03
N TYR A 58 1.30 4.66 -8.51
CA TYR A 58 0.70 4.50 -9.82
C TYR A 58 -0.82 4.39 -9.70
N HIS A 59 -1.53 5.06 -10.59
CA HIS A 59 -2.96 4.84 -10.78
C HIS A 59 -3.16 3.59 -11.66
N VAL A 60 -3.81 2.56 -11.11
CA VAL A 60 -4.02 1.29 -11.83
C VAL A 60 -5.41 1.25 -12.48
N PHE A 61 -6.43 1.40 -11.66
CA PHE A 61 -7.83 1.52 -12.06
C PHE A 61 -8.52 2.57 -11.19
N GLN A 62 -9.69 3.02 -11.57
CA GLN A 62 -10.50 3.85 -10.70
C GLN A 62 -10.82 3.08 -9.40
N GLY A 63 -10.37 3.59 -8.27
CA GLY A 63 -10.44 2.93 -6.97
C GLY A 63 -9.30 1.97 -6.66
N ILE A 64 -8.29 1.82 -7.54
CA ILE A 64 -7.11 0.99 -7.28
C ILE A 64 -5.83 1.77 -7.58
N GLN A 65 -4.93 1.80 -6.60
CA GLN A 65 -3.59 2.38 -6.71
C GLN A 65 -2.53 1.37 -6.27
N ALA A 66 -1.33 1.48 -6.85
CA ALA A 66 -0.17 0.69 -6.45
C ALA A 66 0.95 1.62 -5.99
N ALA A 67 1.54 1.37 -4.84
CA ALA A 67 2.65 2.12 -4.28
C ALA A 67 3.89 1.24 -4.20
N PHE A 68 4.99 1.72 -4.75
CA PHE A 68 6.32 1.15 -4.58
C PHE A 68 7.01 1.90 -3.45
N ASN A 69 7.29 1.18 -2.39
CA ASN A 69 7.90 1.70 -1.18
C ASN A 69 9.40 1.43 -1.18
N ASP A 70 10.19 2.48 -1.06
CA ASP A 70 11.64 2.47 -0.87
C ASP A 70 11.97 3.30 0.37
N ILE A 71 12.11 2.63 1.51
CA ILE A 71 12.14 3.26 2.83
C ILE A 71 13.48 2.98 3.51
N HIS A 72 14.16 4.06 3.92
CA HIS A 72 15.43 4.03 4.66
C HIS A 72 15.32 4.84 5.95
N MET A 73 14.39 4.43 6.83
CA MET A 73 14.14 5.04 8.14
C MET A 73 13.69 4.00 9.16
N ALA A 74 13.75 4.32 10.45
CA ALA A 74 13.34 3.37 11.49
C ALA A 74 11.83 3.24 11.62
N TYR A 75 11.08 4.32 11.35
CA TYR A 75 9.63 4.32 11.43
C TYR A 75 9.03 5.39 10.52
N CYS A 76 7.75 5.20 10.19
CA CYS A 76 6.91 6.18 9.52
C CYS A 76 5.60 6.32 10.28
N ASN A 77 5.22 7.55 10.62
CA ASN A 77 3.93 7.82 11.25
C ASN A 77 2.83 7.78 10.17
N LEU A 78 1.86 6.91 10.37
CA LEU A 78 0.69 6.81 9.52
C LEU A 78 -0.48 7.53 10.18
N GLN A 79 -1.25 8.28 9.40
CA GLN A 79 -2.51 8.84 9.90
C GLN A 79 -3.63 7.83 9.68
N GLN A 80 -4.40 7.57 10.73
CA GLN A 80 -5.57 6.72 10.62
C GLN A 80 -6.61 7.38 9.71
N ASN A 81 -6.93 6.72 8.61
CA ASN A 81 -8.07 7.11 7.79
C ASN A 81 -9.29 6.27 8.20
N THR A 82 -9.97 6.71 9.24
CA THR A 82 -11.14 6.00 9.82
C THR A 82 -12.38 6.00 8.92
N ALA A 83 -12.36 6.73 7.81
CA ALA A 83 -13.55 6.97 7.00
C ALA A 83 -13.66 6.10 5.74
N SER A 84 -12.66 5.30 5.38
CA SER A 84 -12.67 4.54 4.13
C SER A 84 -12.72 3.03 4.35
N ASN A 85 -13.59 2.34 3.59
CA ASN A 85 -13.58 0.87 3.44
C ASN A 85 -12.42 0.43 2.53
N MET A 86 -11.25 1.01 2.69
CA MET A 86 -10.07 0.71 1.89
C MET A 86 -9.44 -0.60 2.34
N ILE A 87 -9.07 -1.43 1.40
CA ILE A 87 -8.25 -2.62 1.60
C ILE A 87 -6.83 -2.28 1.14
N GLU A 88 -5.85 -2.62 1.96
CA GLU A 88 -4.44 -2.59 1.61
C GLU A 88 -3.90 -4.02 1.52
N ILE A 89 -3.25 -4.32 0.40
CA ILE A 89 -2.47 -5.53 0.20
C ILE A 89 -1.02 -5.08 0.15
N ASN A 90 -0.20 -5.51 1.10
CA ASN A 90 1.20 -5.14 1.19
C ASN A 90 2.09 -6.38 1.03
N HIS A 91 3.03 -6.36 0.08
CA HIS A 91 4.01 -7.41 -0.13
C HIS A 91 5.41 -6.90 0.24
N CYS A 92 6.07 -7.62 1.13
CA CYS A 92 7.44 -7.33 1.55
C CYS A 92 8.43 -8.00 0.61
N THR A 93 9.33 -7.23 -0.02
CA THR A 93 10.38 -7.76 -0.90
C THR A 93 11.70 -7.90 -0.18
N GLU A 94 12.08 -6.86 0.56
CA GLU A 94 13.34 -6.81 1.28
C GLU A 94 13.12 -6.35 2.70
N ASP A 95 13.90 -6.93 3.60
CA ASP A 95 13.95 -6.68 5.03
C ASP A 95 12.66 -6.97 5.79
N ARG A 96 12.34 -6.18 6.79
CA ARG A 96 11.24 -6.46 7.72
C ARG A 96 10.36 -5.24 7.94
N PHE A 97 9.09 -5.52 7.97
CA PHE A 97 8.07 -4.57 8.35
C PHE A 97 7.38 -5.05 9.62
N GLU A 98 7.34 -4.19 10.63
CA GLU A 98 6.60 -4.42 11.87
C GLU A 98 5.41 -3.49 11.91
N CYS A 99 4.24 -4.02 12.17
CA CYS A 99 3.04 -3.22 12.39
C CYS A 99 2.30 -3.68 13.65
N ASP A 100 1.66 -2.71 14.27
CA ASP A 100 0.81 -2.96 15.42
C ASP A 100 -0.51 -3.59 14.95
N ALA A 101 -0.94 -4.64 15.65
CA ALA A 101 -2.18 -5.34 15.41
C ALA A 101 -3.13 -5.16 16.62
N GLY A 102 -3.56 -3.93 16.85
CA GLY A 102 -4.30 -3.54 18.06
C GLY A 102 -3.37 -3.15 19.20
N GLU A 103 -3.94 -3.03 20.42
CA GLU A 103 -3.21 -2.45 21.55
C GLU A 103 -2.10 -3.35 22.11
N GLN A 104 -2.27 -4.67 22.02
CA GLN A 104 -1.39 -5.64 22.70
C GLN A 104 -0.60 -6.53 21.76
N LEU A 105 -0.89 -6.50 20.46
CA LEU A 105 -0.28 -7.38 19.50
C LEU A 105 0.51 -6.61 18.45
N CYS A 106 1.58 -7.21 17.98
CA CYS A 106 2.29 -6.78 16.79
C CYS A 106 2.50 -7.95 15.84
N CYS A 107 2.65 -7.65 14.57
CA CYS A 107 2.97 -8.65 13.56
C CYS A 107 4.18 -8.22 12.75
N TYR A 108 4.88 -9.21 12.20
CA TYR A 108 6.06 -9.03 11.37
C TYR A 108 5.84 -9.63 10.00
N MET A 109 6.23 -8.87 9.00
CA MET A 109 6.40 -9.35 7.64
C MET A 109 7.88 -9.53 7.35
N ALA A 110 8.21 -10.66 6.72
CA ALA A 110 9.53 -10.97 6.20
C ALA A 110 9.51 -10.96 4.66
N PRO A 111 10.66 -11.00 3.99
CA PRO A 111 10.73 -11.06 2.55
C PRO A 111 9.91 -12.22 1.96
N GLY A 112 9.01 -11.88 1.04
CA GLY A 112 8.07 -12.80 0.40
C GLY A 112 6.71 -12.92 1.11
N ASP A 113 6.55 -12.34 2.30
CA ASP A 113 5.26 -12.31 2.98
C ASP A 113 4.33 -11.25 2.36
N MET A 114 3.04 -11.51 2.42
CA MET A 114 2.00 -10.58 2.01
C MET A 114 1.00 -10.39 3.15
N ALA A 115 0.67 -9.14 3.45
CA ALA A 115 -0.38 -8.77 4.40
C ALA A 115 -1.58 -8.21 3.66
N VAL A 116 -2.79 -8.58 4.09
CA VAL A 116 -4.04 -7.97 3.65
C VAL A 116 -4.74 -7.40 4.88
N LYS A 117 -5.09 -6.12 4.83
CA LYS A 117 -5.73 -5.43 5.96
C LYS A 117 -6.78 -4.43 5.49
N SER A 118 -7.73 -4.12 6.36
CA SER A 118 -8.63 -2.99 6.20
C SER A 118 -7.97 -1.72 6.74
N SER A 119 -8.31 -0.55 6.19
CA SER A 119 -7.85 0.75 6.68
C SER A 119 -8.20 1.01 8.16
N CYS A 120 -9.25 0.38 8.67
CA CYS A 120 -9.64 0.47 10.08
C CYS A 120 -8.66 -0.21 11.04
N THR A 121 -7.78 -1.08 10.54
CA THR A 121 -6.79 -1.82 11.34
C THR A 121 -5.38 -1.23 11.31
N CYS A 122 -5.21 -0.05 10.69
CA CYS A 122 -3.91 0.61 10.64
C CYS A 122 -3.48 1.07 12.03
N SER A 123 -2.28 0.68 12.45
CA SER A 123 -1.59 1.32 13.58
C SER A 123 -1.11 2.73 13.18
N GLU A 124 -0.91 3.57 14.17
CA GLU A 124 -0.37 4.92 13.97
C GLU A 124 1.08 4.90 13.47
N ASN A 125 1.79 3.77 13.57
CA ASN A 125 3.19 3.64 13.24
C ASN A 125 3.48 2.37 12.43
N ALA A 126 4.22 2.56 11.35
CA ALA A 126 4.92 1.50 10.63
C ALA A 126 6.39 1.52 11.07
N CYS A 127 6.92 0.41 11.57
CA CYS A 127 8.29 0.31 12.03
C CYS A 127 9.13 -0.57 11.10
N PHE A 128 10.36 -0.14 10.87
CA PHE A 128 11.34 -0.83 10.02
C PHE A 128 12.57 -1.15 10.89
N PRO A 129 12.63 -2.36 11.50
CA PRO A 129 13.68 -2.71 12.47
C PRO A 129 15.10 -2.58 11.94
N THR A 130 15.30 -2.83 10.64
CA THR A 130 16.59 -2.72 9.95
C THR A 130 16.84 -1.35 9.34
N ARG A 131 15.91 -0.40 9.51
CA ARG A 131 15.91 0.93 8.84
C ARG A 131 15.94 0.83 7.32
N HIS A 132 15.49 -0.27 6.80
CA HIS A 132 15.39 -0.53 5.37
C HIS A 132 14.14 -1.36 5.11
N TYR A 133 13.40 -0.99 4.06
CA TYR A 133 12.21 -1.73 3.64
C TYR A 133 11.91 -1.44 2.18
N HIS A 134 11.83 -2.50 1.39
CA HIS A 134 11.28 -2.45 0.04
C HIS A 134 10.01 -3.29 -0.03
N GLY A 135 8.96 -2.71 -0.61
CA GLY A 135 7.68 -3.40 -0.73
C GLY A 135 6.76 -2.76 -1.77
N ILE A 136 5.72 -3.49 -2.13
CA ILE A 136 4.63 -2.97 -2.97
C ILE A 136 3.34 -3.05 -2.17
N SER A 137 2.64 -1.91 -2.05
CA SER A 137 1.30 -1.85 -1.48
C SER A 137 0.27 -1.61 -2.59
N ILE A 138 -0.80 -2.39 -2.61
CA ILE A 138 -1.96 -2.18 -3.47
C ILE A 138 -3.10 -1.68 -2.59
N PHE A 139 -3.59 -0.48 -2.89
CA PHE A 139 -4.70 0.15 -2.18
C PHE A 139 -5.96 0.04 -3.02
N ILE A 140 -7.05 -0.42 -2.41
CA ILE A 140 -8.31 -0.72 -3.08
C ILE A 140 -9.45 -0.05 -2.33
N GLU A 141 -10.18 0.84 -3.02
CA GLU A 141 -11.43 1.46 -2.56
C GLU A 141 -12.61 0.97 -3.41
N PRO A 142 -13.34 -0.06 -2.98
CA PRO A 142 -14.41 -0.67 -3.78
C PRO A 142 -15.52 0.31 -4.17
N ASN A 143 -15.80 1.26 -3.28
CA ASN A 143 -16.84 2.28 -3.51
C ASN A 143 -16.52 3.23 -4.69
N ARG A 144 -15.29 3.17 -5.22
CA ARG A 144 -14.84 3.98 -6.34
C ARG A 144 -14.66 3.20 -7.63
N PHE A 145 -14.99 1.91 -7.66
CA PHE A 145 -14.85 1.10 -8.86
C PHE A 145 -15.72 1.65 -9.99
N SER A 146 -15.14 1.74 -11.19
CA SER A 146 -15.89 2.06 -12.39
C SER A 146 -16.72 0.85 -12.84
N GLU A 147 -17.76 1.11 -13.66
CA GLU A 147 -18.59 0.05 -14.25
C GLU A 147 -17.75 -0.90 -15.13
N GLU A 148 -16.74 -0.35 -15.83
CA GLU A 148 -15.83 -1.13 -16.66
C GLU A 148 -14.99 -2.09 -15.81
N LEU A 149 -14.44 -1.61 -14.69
CA LEU A 149 -13.69 -2.46 -13.78
C LEU A 149 -14.58 -3.57 -13.18
N LEU A 150 -15.78 -3.21 -12.75
CA LEU A 150 -16.74 -4.20 -12.23
C LEU A 150 -17.08 -5.27 -13.28
N ALA A 151 -17.23 -4.89 -14.56
CA ALA A 151 -17.47 -5.83 -15.66
C ALA A 151 -16.26 -6.78 -15.87
N ILE A 152 -15.02 -6.24 -15.80
CA ILE A 152 -13.80 -7.04 -15.91
C ILE A 152 -13.69 -8.03 -14.74
N LEU A 153 -13.88 -7.59 -13.50
CA LEU A 153 -13.82 -8.44 -12.32
C LEU A 153 -14.84 -9.58 -12.41
N LYS A 154 -16.06 -9.27 -12.84
CA LYS A 154 -17.11 -10.28 -13.07
C LYS A 154 -16.73 -11.27 -14.16
N MET A 155 -16.21 -10.79 -15.29
CA MET A 155 -15.76 -11.65 -16.41
C MET A 155 -14.65 -12.60 -15.98
N LEU A 156 -13.75 -12.16 -15.11
CA LEU A 156 -12.65 -12.95 -14.55
C LEU A 156 -13.09 -13.81 -13.36
N SER A 157 -14.35 -13.75 -12.94
CA SER A 157 -14.87 -14.47 -11.76
C SER A 157 -14.15 -14.08 -10.44
N VAL A 158 -13.69 -12.83 -10.33
CA VAL A 158 -13.14 -12.30 -9.08
C VAL A 158 -14.28 -12.06 -8.09
N ASP A 159 -14.24 -12.77 -6.97
CA ASP A 159 -15.17 -12.60 -5.85
C ASP A 159 -14.63 -11.58 -4.85
N PHE A 160 -14.93 -10.30 -5.11
CA PHE A 160 -14.45 -9.22 -4.27
C PHE A 160 -15.11 -9.21 -2.88
N ASP A 161 -16.35 -9.65 -2.76
CA ASP A 161 -17.05 -9.76 -1.46
C ASP A 161 -16.34 -10.75 -0.55
N LYS A 162 -15.81 -11.84 -1.12
CA LYS A 162 -15.00 -12.81 -0.39
C LYS A 162 -13.68 -12.18 0.08
N ILE A 163 -13.00 -11.42 -0.76
CA ILE A 163 -11.76 -10.70 -0.38
C ILE A 163 -12.05 -9.70 0.74
N HIS A 164 -13.12 -8.93 0.62
CA HIS A 164 -13.55 -7.98 1.64
C HIS A 164 -13.89 -8.67 2.96
N ALA A 165 -14.59 -9.82 2.91
CA ALA A 165 -14.95 -10.60 4.09
C ALA A 165 -13.72 -11.14 4.85
N MET A 166 -12.61 -11.43 4.16
CA MET A 166 -11.36 -11.89 4.80
C MET A 166 -10.81 -10.87 5.81
N VAL A 167 -10.98 -9.58 5.54
CA VAL A 167 -10.42 -8.49 6.36
C VAL A 167 -11.46 -7.80 7.25
N SER A 168 -12.75 -7.80 6.84
CA SER A 168 -13.80 -7.10 7.57
C SER A 168 -14.26 -7.84 8.84
N ASN A 169 -14.20 -9.16 8.83
CA ASN A 169 -14.72 -10.00 9.93
C ASN A 169 -13.76 -10.09 11.12
N GLN A 170 -12.51 -9.65 11.01
CA GLN A 170 -11.49 -9.99 12.01
C GLN A 170 -10.86 -8.78 12.72
N ASN A 171 -11.06 -7.56 12.24
CA ASN A 171 -10.34 -6.38 12.76
C ASN A 171 -8.82 -6.63 12.91
N GLN A 172 -8.28 -7.55 12.10
CA GLN A 172 -6.93 -8.09 12.16
C GLN A 172 -6.26 -7.98 10.79
N ILE A 173 -4.95 -8.04 10.80
CA ILE A 173 -4.14 -8.08 9.59
C ILE A 173 -4.00 -9.55 9.18
N LEU A 174 -4.46 -9.90 7.98
CA LEU A 174 -4.27 -11.22 7.43
C LEU A 174 -2.85 -11.35 6.88
N ILE A 175 -2.01 -12.20 7.44
CA ILE A 175 -0.65 -12.45 6.95
C ILE A 175 -0.62 -13.77 6.18
N LEU A 176 -0.26 -13.68 4.93
CA LEU A 176 0.04 -14.81 4.06
C LEU A 176 1.56 -14.94 3.97
N ARG A 177 2.10 -16.02 4.53
CA ARG A 177 3.54 -16.31 4.46
C ARG A 177 3.94 -16.59 3.02
N LYS A 178 5.23 -16.47 2.75
CA LYS A 178 5.82 -16.65 1.42
C LYS A 178 5.14 -17.78 0.64
N ASN A 179 4.54 -17.41 -0.49
CA ASN A 179 3.81 -18.30 -1.38
C ASN A 179 4.36 -18.14 -2.80
N GLU A 180 4.54 -19.25 -3.53
CA GLU A 180 5.14 -19.23 -4.86
C GLU A 180 4.33 -18.39 -5.86
N THR A 181 3.00 -18.49 -5.84
CA THR A 181 2.13 -17.75 -6.76
C THR A 181 2.20 -16.25 -6.48
N ALA A 182 2.05 -15.84 -5.21
CA ALA A 182 2.20 -14.42 -4.84
C ALA A 182 3.60 -13.89 -5.16
N SER A 183 4.65 -14.66 -4.84
CA SER A 183 6.03 -14.31 -5.16
C SER A 183 6.26 -14.13 -6.66
N HIS A 184 5.64 -14.95 -7.50
CA HIS A 184 5.72 -14.81 -8.97
C HIS A 184 5.05 -13.51 -9.44
N ILE A 185 3.83 -13.22 -9.00
CA ILE A 185 3.10 -12.00 -9.35
C ILE A 185 3.94 -10.75 -9.03
N PHE A 186 4.46 -10.68 -7.80
CA PHE A 186 5.21 -9.51 -7.34
C PHE A 186 6.62 -9.43 -7.95
N SER A 187 7.31 -10.55 -8.18
CA SER A 187 8.65 -10.53 -8.79
C SER A 187 8.66 -9.89 -10.17
N GLU A 188 7.61 -10.11 -10.97
CA GLU A 188 7.49 -9.46 -12.27
C GLU A 188 7.28 -7.95 -12.15
N LEU A 189 6.52 -7.49 -11.14
CA LEU A 189 6.33 -6.06 -10.89
C LEU A 189 7.62 -5.35 -10.48
N TYR A 190 8.52 -6.03 -9.75
CA TYR A 190 9.82 -5.46 -9.38
C TYR A 190 10.80 -5.40 -10.54
N THR A 191 10.72 -6.35 -11.47
CA THR A 191 11.69 -6.46 -12.58
C THR A 191 11.29 -5.68 -13.82
N VAL A 192 10.02 -5.27 -13.95
CA VAL A 192 9.55 -4.51 -15.11
C VAL A 192 10.17 -3.12 -15.16
N ARG A 193 10.56 -2.67 -16.35
CA ARG A 193 11.08 -1.30 -16.57
C ARG A 193 10.03 -0.26 -16.19
N GLU A 194 10.47 0.83 -15.57
CA GLU A 194 9.58 1.92 -15.12
C GLU A 194 8.67 2.43 -16.25
N THR A 195 9.19 2.58 -17.46
CA THR A 195 8.43 3.02 -18.64
C THR A 195 7.23 2.13 -19.01
N HIS A 196 7.21 0.88 -18.54
CA HIS A 196 6.13 -0.08 -18.81
C HIS A 196 5.33 -0.45 -17.56
N ARG A 197 5.76 0.04 -16.38
CA ARG A 197 5.21 -0.37 -15.09
C ARG A 197 3.71 -0.09 -14.97
N ALA A 198 3.24 1.09 -15.38
CA ALA A 198 1.82 1.45 -15.35
C ALA A 198 0.96 0.46 -16.17
N GLY A 199 1.44 0.00 -17.33
CA GLY A 199 0.76 -0.99 -18.14
C GLY A 199 0.73 -2.38 -17.51
N TYR A 200 1.87 -2.83 -16.93
CA TYR A 200 2.00 -4.12 -16.28
C TYR A 200 1.22 -4.24 -14.97
N LEU A 201 1.03 -3.16 -14.26
CA LEU A 201 0.26 -3.14 -13.02
C LEU A 201 -1.18 -3.63 -13.20
N LYS A 202 -1.82 -3.26 -14.31
CA LYS A 202 -3.22 -3.62 -14.56
C LYS A 202 -3.45 -5.14 -14.57
N PRO A 203 -2.80 -5.93 -15.43
CA PRO A 203 -2.99 -7.38 -15.43
C PRO A 203 -2.52 -8.04 -14.14
N LYS A 204 -1.44 -7.54 -13.51
CA LYS A 204 -0.91 -8.12 -12.28
C LYS A 204 -1.82 -7.90 -11.07
N VAL A 205 -2.46 -6.74 -10.96
CA VAL A 205 -3.47 -6.50 -9.93
C VAL A 205 -4.68 -7.41 -10.12
N LEU A 206 -5.14 -7.61 -11.35
CA LEU A 206 -6.24 -8.55 -11.63
C LEU A 206 -5.85 -10.00 -11.29
N GLU A 207 -4.64 -10.42 -11.62
CA GLU A 207 -4.10 -11.73 -11.24
C GLU A 207 -4.01 -11.90 -9.72
N LEU A 208 -3.56 -10.87 -9.00
CA LEU A 208 -3.52 -10.86 -7.53
C LEU A 208 -4.92 -10.99 -6.92
N LEU A 209 -5.91 -10.29 -7.45
CA LEU A 209 -7.30 -10.40 -6.99
C LEU A 209 -7.89 -11.79 -7.23
N LEU A 210 -7.58 -12.43 -8.37
CA LEU A 210 -7.93 -13.82 -8.63
C LEU A 210 -7.28 -14.76 -7.62
N PHE A 211 -5.98 -14.62 -7.37
CA PHE A 211 -5.27 -15.39 -6.37
C PHE A 211 -5.92 -15.28 -4.98
N LEU A 212 -6.29 -14.07 -4.56
CA LEU A 212 -6.96 -13.85 -3.27
C LEU A 212 -8.36 -14.49 -3.23
N THR A 213 -9.09 -14.47 -4.33
CA THR A 213 -10.41 -15.13 -4.42
C THR A 213 -10.31 -16.63 -4.11
N ASP A 214 -9.25 -17.30 -4.59
CA ASP A 214 -9.02 -18.73 -4.38
C ASP A 214 -8.34 -19.06 -3.05
N THR A 215 -7.81 -18.05 -2.36
CA THR A 215 -7.09 -18.23 -1.10
C THR A 215 -8.05 -18.66 0.01
N LYS A 216 -7.79 -19.84 0.60
CA LYS A 216 -8.51 -20.32 1.77
C LYS A 216 -7.81 -19.83 3.04
N CYS A 217 -8.29 -18.72 3.59
CA CYS A 217 -7.81 -18.24 4.87
C CYS A 217 -8.68 -18.80 6.00
N THR A 218 -8.10 -19.66 6.83
CA THR A 218 -8.74 -20.10 8.06
C THR A 218 -8.17 -19.30 9.24
N ALA A 219 -9.04 -18.83 10.13
CA ALA A 219 -8.65 -18.08 11.32
C ALA A 219 -7.64 -18.84 12.22
N SER A 220 -7.63 -20.16 12.15
CA SER A 220 -6.71 -21.00 12.91
C SER A 220 -5.23 -20.80 12.54
N ASN A 221 -4.93 -20.37 11.31
CA ASN A 221 -3.54 -20.18 10.86
C ASN A 221 -3.01 -18.78 11.17
N GLN A 222 -3.82 -17.88 11.72
CA GLN A 222 -3.43 -16.48 11.94
C GLN A 222 -2.81 -16.23 13.32
N ALA A 223 -3.17 -16.99 14.33
CA ALA A 223 -2.67 -16.80 15.71
C ALA A 223 -1.14 -16.90 15.81
N GLU A 224 -0.51 -17.69 14.95
CA GLU A 224 0.96 -17.90 14.91
C GLU A 224 1.73 -16.68 14.35
N HIS A 225 1.04 -15.67 13.81
CA HIS A 225 1.67 -14.52 13.17
C HIS A 225 1.69 -13.28 14.04
N TYR A 226 1.05 -13.35 15.21
CA TYR A 226 0.97 -12.25 16.17
C TYR A 226 1.86 -12.52 17.36
N PHE A 227 2.52 -11.47 17.81
CA PHE A 227 3.41 -11.48 18.96
C PHE A 227 2.90 -10.53 20.02
N ASP A 228 3.04 -10.90 21.28
CA ASP A 228 2.75 -10.00 22.39
C ASP A 228 3.74 -8.84 22.41
N ARG A 229 3.20 -7.61 22.44
CA ARG A 229 3.98 -6.37 22.37
C ARG A 229 4.95 -6.24 23.56
N GLN A 230 4.56 -6.68 24.76
CA GLN A 230 5.43 -6.59 25.94
C GLN A 230 6.64 -7.51 25.77
N SER A 231 6.42 -8.71 25.29
CA SER A 231 7.50 -9.67 25.01
C SER A 231 8.45 -9.16 23.93
N VAL A 232 7.92 -8.58 22.86
CA VAL A 232 8.72 -7.95 21.79
C VAL A 232 9.53 -6.77 22.32
N SER A 233 8.91 -5.90 23.12
CA SER A 233 9.59 -4.74 23.73
C SER A 233 10.72 -5.17 24.65
N LEU A 234 10.51 -6.23 25.43
CA LEU A 234 11.55 -6.79 26.29
C LEU A 234 12.73 -7.33 25.47
N ILE A 235 12.47 -8.09 24.41
CA ILE A 235 13.51 -8.61 23.52
C ILE A 235 14.30 -7.47 22.87
N LYS A 236 13.63 -6.42 22.39
CA LYS A 236 14.29 -5.24 21.82
C LYS A 236 15.18 -4.55 22.85
N SER A 237 14.71 -4.36 24.07
CA SER A 237 15.50 -3.71 25.13
C SER A 237 16.75 -4.53 25.51
N ILE A 238 16.67 -5.86 25.49
CA ILE A 238 17.82 -6.74 25.72
C ILE A 238 18.83 -6.62 24.57
N HIS A 239 18.35 -6.61 23.33
CA HIS A 239 19.20 -6.45 22.15
C HIS A 239 19.96 -5.11 22.16
N ASP A 240 19.28 -4.01 22.54
CA ASP A 240 19.88 -2.68 22.59
C ASP A 240 20.90 -2.54 23.74
N PHE A 241 20.86 -3.45 24.73
CA PHE A 241 21.79 -3.45 25.85
C PHE A 241 23.07 -4.28 25.58
N MET A 242 23.06 -5.12 24.54
CA MET A 242 24.24 -5.94 24.14
C MET A 242 25.13 -5.20 23.15
#